data_35c8b28b68b8dac6cb404aa3739c43b5
#
_entry.id   35c8b28b68b8dac6cb404aa3739c43b5
#
_cell.length_a   1.000
_cell.length_b   1.000
_cell.length_c   1.000
_cell.angle_alpha   90.00
_cell.angle_beta   90.00
_cell.angle_gamma   90.00
#
_symmetry.space_group_name_H-M   'P 1'
#
loop_
_entity.id
_entity.type
_entity.pdbx_description
1 polymer ?
#
loop_
_entity_poly.entity_id
_entity_poly.type
_entity_poly.pdbx_seq_one_letter_code
_entity_poly.pdbx_strand_id
1 'polypeptide(L)'
;MAIGLSHGGTNVYSAAERSHQLWAATQDGLVLFERNGGKWREAQRVLRGQHISSIIFELTTGTMFAGAFFGSIHASADGGKTWERRDNGMPIHDVYSLGSTVVGGKVRVYAGTQPAHLFVSEDLGLHWAEVPSLRQVPTVEQWSFPAPPHVAHTKFITFDPLDEKTIYACVEQGAFLKSNDEGKSWRELNTVGLYKDKNRPVEHFYDVHRCLIDPRDPQNIFVTGGAGLYVTRTGGSSWERWTSPDWAADVYPDGFTWNPKNPDLMFVAAAEHNPATWRKAGPQARAEGKIYRSRDRGQNWQKLGGGLPPSLKHEFGALCLEEANGACAIFGGTTGGEIFCSEDDGETWTLITADLAPISKKGHERLLAAS
;
A
#
# COMPACT_ATOMS: atom_id res chain seq x y z
N MET A 1 -18.35 -7.20 6.83
CA MET A 1 -17.37 -6.08 6.71
C MET A 1 -17.10 -5.87 5.22
N ALA A 2 -16.80 -4.66 4.77
CA ALA A 2 -16.29 -4.43 3.42
C ALA A 2 -14.77 -4.44 3.44
N ILE A 3 -14.14 -4.76 2.31
CA ILE A 3 -12.69 -4.70 2.12
C ILE A 3 -12.33 -3.65 1.05
N GLY A 4 -11.16 -3.07 1.15
CA GLY A 4 -10.65 -2.05 0.23
C GLY A 4 -9.43 -2.52 -0.52
N LEU A 5 -9.44 -2.31 -1.81
CA LEU A 5 -8.31 -2.53 -2.70
C LEU A 5 -7.80 -1.17 -3.15
N SER A 6 -6.68 -0.74 -2.60
CA SER A 6 -6.07 0.55 -2.92
C SER A 6 -4.55 0.51 -2.78
N HIS A 7 -3.89 1.46 -3.44
CA HIS A 7 -2.44 1.56 -3.39
C HIS A 7 -1.93 1.96 -1.99
N GLY A 8 -2.53 2.96 -1.33
CA GLY A 8 -2.01 3.59 -0.10
C GLY A 8 -2.84 3.34 1.16
N GLY A 9 -3.86 2.48 1.11
CA GLY A 9 -4.72 2.17 2.26
C GLY A 9 -4.33 0.89 3.00
N THR A 10 -5.13 0.55 4.01
CA THR A 10 -5.07 -0.76 4.68
C THR A 10 -5.30 -1.88 3.69
N ASN A 11 -4.50 -2.92 3.78
CA ASN A 11 -4.52 -4.03 2.83
C ASN A 11 -4.54 -5.42 3.49
N VAL A 12 -4.72 -5.47 4.81
CA VAL A 12 -4.87 -6.70 5.58
C VAL A 12 -6.17 -6.60 6.38
N TYR A 13 -7.06 -7.54 6.16
CA TYR A 13 -8.37 -7.61 6.80
C TYR A 13 -8.55 -8.96 7.48
N SER A 14 -9.25 -8.98 8.62
CA SER A 14 -9.64 -10.21 9.32
C SER A 14 -11.08 -10.08 9.77
N ALA A 15 -11.89 -11.08 9.47
CA ALA A 15 -13.30 -11.12 9.78
C ALA A 15 -13.74 -12.54 10.20
N ALA A 16 -14.88 -12.65 10.88
CA ALA A 16 -15.47 -13.96 11.18
C ALA A 16 -16.03 -14.64 9.93
N GLU A 17 -16.52 -13.85 8.97
CA GLU A 17 -17.07 -14.32 7.70
C GLU A 17 -16.50 -13.51 6.54
N ARG A 18 -16.42 -14.13 5.36
CA ARG A 18 -16.01 -13.47 4.12
C ARG A 18 -16.86 -12.25 3.79
N SER A 19 -16.21 -11.18 3.42
CA SER A 19 -16.87 -9.98 2.93
C SER A 19 -17.60 -10.24 1.62
N HIS A 20 -18.76 -9.62 1.49
CA HIS A 20 -19.52 -9.60 0.24
C HIS A 20 -19.31 -8.30 -0.54
N GLN A 21 -18.48 -7.39 -0.05
CA GLN A 21 -18.23 -6.07 -0.63
C GLN A 21 -16.74 -5.81 -0.76
N LEU A 22 -16.33 -5.43 -1.97
CA LEU A 22 -14.99 -4.99 -2.33
C LEU A 22 -15.07 -3.58 -2.92
N TRP A 23 -14.41 -2.63 -2.29
CA TRP A 23 -14.23 -1.28 -2.79
C TRP A 23 -12.87 -1.16 -3.49
N ALA A 24 -12.87 -0.88 -4.78
CA ALA A 24 -11.66 -0.65 -5.55
C ALA A 24 -11.41 0.85 -5.75
N ALA A 25 -10.24 1.32 -5.34
CA ALA A 25 -9.79 2.69 -5.54
C ALA A 25 -9.10 2.82 -6.90
N THR A 26 -9.63 3.68 -7.76
CA THR A 26 -9.17 3.85 -9.13
C THR A 26 -8.83 5.31 -9.46
N GLN A 27 -8.28 5.55 -10.63
CA GLN A 27 -8.07 6.91 -11.15
C GLN A 27 -9.38 7.64 -11.50
N ASP A 28 -10.53 6.96 -11.52
CA ASP A 28 -11.86 7.56 -11.74
C ASP A 28 -12.81 7.19 -10.59
N GLY A 29 -12.38 7.45 -9.35
CA GLY A 29 -13.21 7.26 -8.18
C GLY A 29 -13.10 5.89 -7.53
N LEU A 30 -14.12 5.56 -6.72
CA LEU A 30 -14.30 4.28 -6.07
C LEU A 30 -15.35 3.45 -6.79
N VAL A 31 -15.08 2.16 -6.92
CA VAL A 31 -16.02 1.18 -7.49
C VAL A 31 -16.31 0.11 -6.46
N LEU A 32 -17.60 -0.07 -6.12
CA LEU A 32 -18.08 -1.15 -5.27
C LEU A 32 -18.40 -2.37 -6.12
N PHE A 33 -17.83 -3.49 -5.74
CA PHE A 33 -18.25 -4.81 -6.20
C PHE A 33 -18.96 -5.54 -5.07
N GLU A 34 -20.08 -6.20 -5.42
CA GLU A 34 -20.81 -7.07 -4.51
C GLU A 34 -20.74 -8.52 -5.00
N ARG A 35 -20.61 -9.43 -4.02
CA ARG A 35 -20.54 -10.86 -4.28
C ARG A 35 -21.89 -11.50 -4.09
N ASN A 36 -22.44 -12.05 -5.18
CA ASN A 36 -23.70 -12.77 -5.19
C ASN A 36 -23.55 -14.12 -5.92
N GLY A 37 -23.91 -15.22 -5.26
CA GLY A 37 -23.80 -16.55 -5.83
C GLY A 37 -22.39 -16.93 -6.27
N GLY A 38 -21.37 -16.50 -5.52
CA GLY A 38 -19.96 -16.75 -5.82
C GLY A 38 -19.35 -15.86 -6.91
N LYS A 39 -20.10 -14.92 -7.46
CA LYS A 39 -19.64 -14.01 -8.52
C LYS A 39 -19.62 -12.57 -8.02
N TRP A 40 -18.52 -11.87 -8.29
CA TRP A 40 -18.40 -10.44 -8.07
C TRP A 40 -19.06 -9.66 -9.22
N ARG A 41 -19.82 -8.62 -8.88
CA ARG A 41 -20.44 -7.72 -9.87
C ARG A 41 -20.32 -6.28 -9.38
N GLU A 42 -20.08 -5.37 -10.31
CA GLU A 42 -20.13 -3.94 -10.04
C GLU A 42 -21.53 -3.55 -9.56
N ALA A 43 -21.59 -2.86 -8.43
CA ALA A 43 -22.82 -2.39 -7.80
C ALA A 43 -22.94 -0.88 -7.80
N GLN A 44 -21.82 -0.15 -7.64
CA GLN A 44 -21.84 1.32 -7.49
C GLN A 44 -20.52 1.94 -7.94
N ARG A 45 -20.59 3.17 -8.46
CA ARG A 45 -19.43 4.07 -8.66
C ARG A 45 -19.68 5.38 -7.98
N VAL A 46 -18.70 5.85 -7.19
CA VAL A 46 -18.74 7.13 -6.47
C VAL A 46 -17.44 7.89 -6.62
N LEU A 47 -17.43 9.17 -6.26
CA LEU A 47 -16.26 10.08 -6.35
C LEU A 47 -15.64 10.11 -7.77
N ARG A 48 -16.46 10.02 -8.82
CA ARG A 48 -15.99 10.01 -10.21
C ARG A 48 -15.20 11.28 -10.52
N GLY A 49 -14.18 11.12 -11.34
CA GLY A 49 -13.25 12.21 -11.68
C GLY A 49 -12.18 12.46 -10.60
N GLN A 50 -12.21 11.73 -9.48
CA GLN A 50 -11.18 11.77 -8.44
C GLN A 50 -10.23 10.60 -8.61
N HIS A 51 -8.92 10.85 -8.63
CA HIS A 51 -7.93 9.78 -8.54
C HIS A 51 -7.77 9.35 -7.09
N ILE A 52 -8.44 8.27 -6.70
CA ILE A 52 -8.38 7.74 -5.34
C ILE A 52 -7.11 6.89 -5.17
N SER A 53 -6.24 7.32 -4.27
CA SER A 53 -4.98 6.65 -3.93
C SER A 53 -5.14 5.62 -2.82
N SER A 54 -6.06 5.89 -1.89
CA SER A 54 -6.23 5.10 -0.68
C SER A 54 -7.68 5.03 -0.23
N ILE A 55 -8.08 3.88 0.31
CA ILE A 55 -9.34 3.69 1.02
C ILE A 55 -9.06 2.95 2.33
N ILE A 56 -9.65 3.39 3.41
CA ILE A 56 -9.63 2.71 4.71
C ILE A 56 -11.02 2.66 5.34
N PHE A 57 -11.20 1.67 6.20
CA PHE A 57 -12.39 1.52 7.06
C PHE A 57 -11.94 1.70 8.50
N GLU A 58 -12.43 2.75 9.15
CA GLU A 58 -12.23 2.92 10.58
C GLU A 58 -13.22 2.03 11.31
N LEU A 59 -12.70 1.03 12.03
CA LEU A 59 -13.50 -0.10 12.48
C LEU A 59 -14.38 0.20 13.71
N THR A 60 -14.03 1.23 14.49
CA THR A 60 -14.77 1.58 15.72
C THR A 60 -16.10 2.25 15.41
N THR A 61 -16.10 3.15 14.42
CA THR A 61 -17.28 3.94 14.03
C THR A 61 -17.93 3.44 12.74
N GLY A 62 -17.21 2.64 11.95
CA GLY A 62 -17.63 2.23 10.62
C GLY A 62 -17.45 3.31 9.55
N THR A 63 -16.75 4.40 9.87
CA THR A 63 -16.49 5.48 8.91
C THR A 63 -15.48 5.03 7.86
N MET A 64 -15.79 5.26 6.60
CA MET A 64 -14.90 5.04 5.47
C MET A 64 -14.19 6.33 5.12
N PHE A 65 -12.91 6.26 4.77
CA PHE A 65 -12.13 7.39 4.28
C PHE A 65 -11.49 7.06 2.94
N ALA A 66 -11.57 8.00 2.01
CA ALA A 66 -10.92 7.94 0.71
C ALA A 66 -9.98 9.13 0.53
N GLY A 67 -8.70 8.85 0.30
CA GLY A 67 -7.69 9.85 -0.03
C GLY A 67 -7.54 9.97 -1.54
N ALA A 68 -7.47 11.19 -2.04
CA ALA A 68 -7.36 11.47 -3.46
C ALA A 68 -6.18 12.38 -3.79
N PHE A 69 -5.54 12.14 -4.95
CA PHE A 69 -4.63 13.11 -5.54
C PHE A 69 -5.42 14.34 -6.02
N PHE A 70 -4.94 15.54 -5.66
CA PHE A 70 -5.58 16.81 -5.95
C PHE A 70 -7.01 16.97 -5.40
N GLY A 71 -7.56 15.93 -4.77
CA GLY A 71 -8.93 15.86 -4.29
C GLY A 71 -9.07 15.87 -2.77
N SER A 72 -7.94 15.74 -2.04
CA SER A 72 -7.90 15.69 -0.58
C SER A 72 -8.57 14.45 0.01
N ILE A 73 -9.35 14.58 1.09
CA ILE A 73 -9.95 13.47 1.82
C ILE A 73 -11.47 13.56 1.75
N HIS A 74 -12.10 12.44 1.47
CA HIS A 74 -13.54 12.24 1.54
C HIS A 74 -13.87 11.19 2.59
N ALA A 75 -14.98 11.37 3.30
CA ALA A 75 -15.46 10.42 4.29
C ALA A 75 -16.92 10.04 4.03
N SER A 76 -17.27 8.82 4.42
CA SER A 76 -18.63 8.29 4.40
C SER A 76 -18.93 7.61 5.72
N ALA A 77 -20.07 7.96 6.35
CA ALA A 77 -20.56 7.36 7.59
C ALA A 77 -21.73 6.39 7.36
N ASP A 78 -22.12 6.16 6.11
CA ASP A 78 -23.31 5.40 5.72
C ASP A 78 -23.01 4.20 4.81
N GLY A 79 -21.78 3.68 4.88
CA GLY A 79 -21.33 2.53 4.12
C GLY A 79 -21.04 2.84 2.65
N GLY A 80 -20.64 4.06 2.33
CA GLY A 80 -20.25 4.49 0.99
C GLY A 80 -21.39 5.00 0.12
N LYS A 81 -22.59 5.20 0.68
CA LYS A 81 -23.74 5.73 -0.08
C LYS A 81 -23.58 7.22 -0.36
N THR A 82 -23.12 7.97 0.65
CA THR A 82 -22.82 9.40 0.51
C THR A 82 -21.40 9.69 0.97
N TRP A 83 -20.77 10.69 0.37
CA TRP A 83 -19.41 11.10 0.63
C TRP A 83 -19.34 12.61 0.81
N GLU A 84 -18.65 13.05 1.84
CA GLU A 84 -18.37 14.45 2.09
C GLU A 84 -16.87 14.71 2.15
N ARG A 85 -16.45 15.88 1.71
CA ARG A 85 -15.06 16.29 1.82
C ARG A 85 -14.76 16.68 3.26
N ARG A 86 -13.68 16.10 3.82
CA ARG A 86 -13.21 16.33 5.19
C ARG A 86 -11.72 16.62 5.18
N ASP A 87 -11.35 17.85 4.93
CA ASP A 87 -9.95 18.27 4.81
C ASP A 87 -9.65 19.62 5.51
N ASN A 88 -10.51 20.04 6.44
CA ASN A 88 -10.29 21.27 7.20
C ASN A 88 -8.99 21.18 8.00
N GLY A 89 -8.08 22.15 7.80
CA GLY A 89 -6.74 22.16 8.38
C GLY A 89 -5.66 21.48 7.53
N MET A 90 -5.99 20.95 6.35
CA MET A 90 -5.00 20.38 5.42
C MET A 90 -4.65 21.37 4.31
N PRO A 91 -3.44 21.95 4.30
CA PRO A 91 -2.99 22.81 3.20
C PRO A 91 -2.50 22.03 1.97
N ILE A 92 -2.29 20.72 2.11
CA ILE A 92 -1.80 19.82 1.06
C ILE A 92 -2.91 18.84 0.71
N HIS A 93 -3.31 18.81 -0.56
CA HIS A 93 -4.46 18.04 -1.03
C HIS A 93 -4.07 16.81 -1.86
N ASP A 94 -2.78 16.57 -2.07
CA ASP A 94 -2.28 15.36 -2.73
C ASP A 94 -2.10 14.26 -1.69
N VAL A 95 -3.16 13.52 -1.38
CA VAL A 95 -3.13 12.43 -0.41
C VAL A 95 -2.66 11.15 -1.08
N TYR A 96 -1.61 10.54 -0.53
CA TYR A 96 -1.04 9.28 -1.00
C TYR A 96 -1.49 8.08 -0.19
N SER A 97 -1.53 8.25 1.12
CA SER A 97 -1.83 7.15 2.04
C SER A 97 -2.75 7.57 3.17
N LEU A 98 -3.54 6.63 3.65
CA LEU A 98 -4.38 6.76 4.82
C LEU A 98 -4.13 5.58 5.77
N GLY A 99 -4.23 5.82 7.06
CA GLY A 99 -4.23 4.80 8.09
C GLY A 99 -5.05 5.24 9.29
N SER A 100 -5.58 4.29 10.06
CA SER A 100 -6.28 4.58 11.30
C SER A 100 -5.84 3.64 12.41
N THR A 101 -5.84 4.15 13.63
CA THR A 101 -5.55 3.39 14.85
C THR A 101 -6.35 3.95 16.02
N VAL A 102 -6.34 3.22 17.13
CA VAL A 102 -6.95 3.68 18.40
C VAL A 102 -5.83 3.85 19.41
N VAL A 103 -5.73 5.03 20.02
CA VAL A 103 -4.73 5.36 21.03
C VAL A 103 -5.45 5.87 22.27
N GLY A 104 -5.28 5.21 23.41
CA GLY A 104 -5.96 5.57 24.66
C GLY A 104 -7.50 5.59 24.51
N GLY A 105 -8.07 4.71 23.70
CA GLY A 105 -9.50 4.63 23.42
C GLY A 105 -10.04 5.67 22.44
N LYS A 106 -9.18 6.53 21.84
CA LYS A 106 -9.56 7.52 20.84
C LYS A 106 -9.11 7.09 19.45
N VAL A 107 -10.01 7.19 18.48
CA VAL A 107 -9.70 6.98 17.08
C VAL A 107 -8.79 8.10 16.59
N ARG A 108 -7.75 7.73 15.86
CA ARG A 108 -6.89 8.64 15.10
C ARG A 108 -6.83 8.20 13.65
N VAL A 109 -7.02 9.13 12.75
CA VAL A 109 -6.88 8.93 11.31
C VAL A 109 -5.66 9.73 10.85
N TYR A 110 -4.77 9.07 10.11
CA TYR A 110 -3.55 9.67 9.58
C TYR A 110 -3.61 9.76 8.06
N ALA A 111 -3.06 10.83 7.52
CA ALA A 111 -2.95 11.05 6.09
C ALA A 111 -1.52 11.42 5.69
N GLY A 112 -0.95 10.65 4.79
CA GLY A 112 0.35 10.91 4.17
C GLY A 112 0.19 11.57 2.82
N THR A 113 1.01 12.56 2.51
CA THR A 113 0.84 13.43 1.34
C THR A 113 2.07 13.49 0.43
N GLN A 114 1.90 14.14 -0.73
CA GLN A 114 2.96 14.68 -1.57
C GLN A 114 2.82 16.23 -1.65
N PRO A 115 3.84 17.00 -1.25
CA PRO A 115 5.12 16.61 -0.62
C PRO A 115 4.92 15.74 0.63
N ALA A 116 6.00 15.01 1.02
CA ALA A 116 5.96 14.12 2.16
C ALA A 116 5.73 14.88 3.47
N HIS A 117 4.49 14.87 3.92
CA HIS A 117 4.01 15.33 5.22
C HIS A 117 3.13 14.25 5.83
N LEU A 118 2.83 14.38 7.10
CA LEU A 118 1.88 13.56 7.83
C LEU A 118 0.89 14.47 8.54
N PHE A 119 -0.38 14.18 8.40
CA PHE A 119 -1.48 14.85 9.11
C PHE A 119 -2.22 13.85 9.97
N VAL A 120 -2.81 14.31 11.06
CA VAL A 120 -3.63 13.51 11.98
C VAL A 120 -4.95 14.20 12.26
N SER A 121 -6.01 13.42 12.33
CA SER A 121 -7.32 13.84 12.84
C SER A 121 -7.71 12.97 14.03
N GLU A 122 -8.24 13.59 15.08
CA GLU A 122 -8.79 12.94 16.27
C GLU A 122 -10.33 13.01 16.35
N ASP A 123 -10.97 13.55 15.31
CA ASP A 123 -12.41 13.78 15.22
C ASP A 123 -13.01 13.27 13.91
N LEU A 124 -12.49 12.14 13.42
CA LEU A 124 -12.97 11.47 12.20
C LEU A 124 -12.88 12.34 10.93
N GLY A 125 -11.80 13.11 10.82
CA GLY A 125 -11.49 13.92 9.64
C GLY A 125 -12.16 15.29 9.61
N LEU A 126 -12.90 15.70 10.64
CA LEU A 126 -13.50 17.03 10.68
C LEU A 126 -12.45 18.12 10.78
N HIS A 127 -11.36 17.88 11.52
CA HIS A 127 -10.19 18.76 11.59
C HIS A 127 -8.91 17.93 11.50
N TRP A 128 -7.91 18.49 10.80
CA TRP A 128 -6.60 17.91 10.64
C TRP A 128 -5.51 18.83 11.18
N ALA A 129 -4.53 18.24 11.83
CA ALA A 129 -3.32 18.92 12.27
C ALA A 129 -2.10 18.24 11.65
N GLU A 130 -1.13 19.04 11.23
CA GLU A 130 0.15 18.50 10.76
C GLU A 130 0.92 17.85 11.93
N VAL A 131 1.66 16.78 11.64
CA VAL A 131 2.68 16.18 12.51
C VAL A 131 4.06 16.64 12.02
N PRO A 132 4.51 17.86 12.38
CA PRO A 132 5.67 18.49 11.76
C PRO A 132 6.98 17.79 12.10
N SER A 133 7.01 17.02 13.18
CA SER A 133 8.14 16.21 13.61
C SER A 133 8.59 15.18 12.56
N LEU A 134 7.70 14.71 11.68
CA LEU A 134 8.07 13.81 10.58
C LEU A 134 9.18 14.42 9.71
N ARG A 135 9.16 15.72 9.53
CA ARG A 135 10.14 16.46 8.72
C ARG A 135 11.32 17.05 9.52
N GLN A 136 11.49 16.65 10.77
CA GLN A 136 12.62 17.06 11.60
C GLN A 136 13.74 16.03 11.68
N VAL A 137 13.65 14.98 10.85
CA VAL A 137 14.70 13.96 10.76
C VAL A 137 15.91 14.47 9.96
N PRO A 138 17.14 13.96 10.23
CA PRO A 138 18.36 14.51 9.62
C PRO A 138 18.41 14.45 8.10
N THR A 139 17.73 13.47 7.48
CA THR A 139 17.81 13.26 6.02
C THR A 139 16.75 14.02 5.21
N VAL A 140 15.88 14.80 5.84
CA VAL A 140 14.73 15.44 5.16
C VAL A 140 15.12 16.28 3.93
N GLU A 141 16.25 16.97 3.96
CA GLU A 141 16.77 17.78 2.85
C GLU A 141 17.22 16.92 1.63
N GLN A 142 17.36 15.62 1.85
CA GLN A 142 17.77 14.67 0.79
C GLN A 142 16.58 13.97 0.13
N TRP A 143 15.36 14.16 0.68
CA TRP A 143 14.17 13.53 0.16
C TRP A 143 13.80 14.09 -1.20
N SER A 144 13.88 13.24 -2.23
CA SER A 144 13.67 13.67 -3.60
C SER A 144 13.26 12.50 -4.48
N PHE A 145 12.18 12.65 -5.23
CA PHE A 145 11.73 11.63 -6.17
C PHE A 145 12.48 11.73 -7.51
N PRO A 146 12.86 10.62 -8.17
CA PRO A 146 13.67 10.67 -9.42
C PRO A 146 12.93 11.31 -10.59
N ALA A 147 11.60 11.24 -10.63
CA ALA A 147 10.80 11.85 -11.69
C ALA A 147 10.24 13.21 -11.24
N PRO A 148 10.04 14.15 -12.19
CA PRO A 148 9.40 15.44 -11.87
C PRO A 148 8.04 15.25 -11.17
N PRO A 149 7.72 16.09 -10.19
CA PRO A 149 8.39 17.31 -9.74
C PRO A 149 9.54 17.11 -8.74
N HIS A 150 10.13 15.93 -8.64
CA HIS A 150 11.24 15.59 -7.73
C HIS A 150 10.89 15.72 -6.24
N VAL A 151 9.66 15.38 -5.89
CA VAL A 151 9.12 15.52 -4.54
C VAL A 151 8.80 14.15 -3.96
N ALA A 152 9.42 13.80 -2.84
CA ALA A 152 9.11 12.59 -2.09
C ALA A 152 7.69 12.63 -1.51
N HIS A 153 7.14 11.47 -1.20
CA HIS A 153 5.78 11.37 -0.66
C HIS A 153 5.68 10.29 0.43
N THR A 154 4.77 10.50 1.38
CA THR A 154 4.46 9.52 2.42
C THR A 154 3.54 8.45 1.83
N LYS A 155 4.17 7.39 1.31
CA LYS A 155 3.53 6.36 0.51
C LYS A 155 2.68 5.39 1.33
N PHE A 156 3.10 5.07 2.56
CA PHE A 156 2.40 4.13 3.40
C PHE A 156 2.58 4.44 4.88
N ILE A 157 1.53 4.21 5.66
CA ILE A 157 1.50 4.40 7.10
C ILE A 157 0.97 3.11 7.71
N THR A 158 1.63 2.61 8.74
CA THR A 158 1.14 1.47 9.52
C THR A 158 1.47 1.62 11.00
N PHE A 159 0.93 0.76 11.82
CA PHE A 159 0.99 0.84 13.28
C PHE A 159 1.55 -0.45 13.85
N ASP A 160 2.17 -0.35 15.00
CA ASP A 160 2.65 -1.52 15.72
C ASP A 160 1.43 -2.27 16.28
N PRO A 161 1.31 -3.57 16.05
CA PRO A 161 0.16 -4.34 16.50
C PRO A 161 0.12 -4.56 18.03
N LEU A 162 1.22 -4.32 18.75
CA LEU A 162 1.35 -4.52 20.19
C LEU A 162 1.57 -3.23 20.99
N ASP A 163 1.85 -2.10 20.30
CA ASP A 163 2.05 -0.80 20.94
C ASP A 163 1.28 0.30 20.19
N GLU A 164 0.18 0.74 20.77
CA GLU A 164 -0.73 1.74 20.18
C GLU A 164 -0.08 3.10 19.89
N LYS A 165 1.10 3.39 20.50
CA LYS A 165 1.84 4.65 20.31
C LYS A 165 2.85 4.60 19.19
N THR A 166 3.16 3.40 18.70
CA THR A 166 4.18 3.22 17.69
C THR A 166 3.58 3.29 16.28
N ILE A 167 4.14 4.20 15.48
CA ILE A 167 3.76 4.48 14.09
C ILE A 167 4.96 4.26 13.19
N TYR A 168 4.73 3.69 12.02
CA TYR A 168 5.71 3.56 10.95
C TYR A 168 5.24 4.36 9.73
N ALA A 169 6.17 5.08 9.09
CA ALA A 169 5.92 5.80 7.85
C ALA A 169 6.96 5.44 6.79
N CYS A 170 6.48 4.99 5.64
CA CYS A 170 7.29 4.77 4.46
C CYS A 170 7.25 6.04 3.60
N VAL A 171 8.36 6.77 3.55
CA VAL A 171 8.53 7.91 2.66
C VAL A 171 9.28 7.44 1.43
N GLU A 172 8.58 7.24 0.33
CA GLU A 172 9.18 6.80 -0.93
C GLU A 172 10.17 7.85 -1.44
N GLN A 173 11.40 7.42 -1.70
CA GLN A 173 12.54 8.29 -2.01
C GLN A 173 12.87 9.29 -0.89
N GLY A 174 12.66 8.85 0.34
CA GLY A 174 12.96 9.63 1.55
C GLY A 174 13.57 8.77 2.64
N ALA A 175 12.75 8.13 3.46
CA ALA A 175 13.21 7.35 4.60
C ALA A 175 12.16 6.32 5.05
N PHE A 176 12.60 5.30 5.77
CA PHE A 176 11.73 4.47 6.59
C PHE A 176 11.78 4.95 8.04
N LEU A 177 10.66 5.43 8.54
CA LEU A 177 10.57 6.15 9.80
C LEU A 177 9.77 5.37 10.84
N LYS A 178 10.20 5.43 12.10
CA LYS A 178 9.48 4.90 13.26
C LYS A 178 9.36 5.97 14.32
N SER A 179 8.15 6.16 14.85
CA SER A 179 7.86 6.89 16.08
C SER A 179 7.38 5.93 17.14
N ASN A 180 7.80 6.11 18.41
CA ASN A 180 7.30 5.35 19.56
C ASN A 180 6.49 6.24 20.52
N ASP A 181 6.11 7.45 20.11
CA ASP A 181 5.51 8.47 20.95
C ASP A 181 4.38 9.23 20.23
N GLU A 182 3.59 8.49 19.42
CA GLU A 182 2.41 9.02 18.72
C GLU A 182 2.77 10.08 17.66
N GLY A 183 3.99 10.01 17.10
CA GLY A 183 4.45 10.94 16.09
C GLY A 183 5.10 12.22 16.64
N LYS A 184 5.37 12.32 17.97
CA LYS A 184 6.02 13.49 18.55
C LYS A 184 7.50 13.57 18.19
N SER A 185 8.14 12.42 18.01
CA SER A 185 9.50 12.30 17.49
C SER A 185 9.62 11.10 16.55
N TRP A 186 10.60 11.16 15.63
CA TRP A 186 10.84 10.12 14.65
C TRP A 186 12.31 9.75 14.59
N ARG A 187 12.57 8.46 14.38
CA ARG A 187 13.90 7.96 14.03
C ARG A 187 13.86 7.28 12.68
N GLU A 188 14.92 7.41 11.92
CA GLU A 188 15.13 6.64 10.71
C GLU A 188 15.55 5.21 11.08
N LEU A 189 14.90 4.23 10.48
CA LEU A 189 15.34 2.84 10.59
C LEU A 189 16.49 2.64 9.61
N ASN A 190 17.70 2.50 10.16
CA ASN A 190 18.92 2.47 9.38
C ASN A 190 19.01 1.18 8.53
N THR A 191 19.07 1.36 7.22
CA THR A 191 19.26 0.29 6.25
C THR A 191 20.61 0.39 5.53
N VAL A 192 21.62 0.95 6.21
CA VAL A 192 22.97 1.16 5.70
C VAL A 192 23.53 -0.11 5.06
N GLY A 193 24.02 0.03 3.84
CA GLY A 193 24.67 -1.04 3.08
C GLY A 193 23.73 -1.92 2.26
N LEU A 194 22.41 -1.82 2.41
CA LEU A 194 21.46 -2.63 1.64
C LEU A 194 21.17 -2.07 0.26
N TYR A 195 21.17 -0.76 0.13
CA TYR A 195 20.93 -0.08 -1.13
C TYR A 195 22.01 0.98 -1.38
N LYS A 196 22.82 0.77 -2.40
CA LYS A 196 23.82 1.73 -2.86
C LYS A 196 23.45 2.22 -4.25
N ASP A 197 22.93 3.42 -4.34
CA ASP A 197 22.80 4.12 -5.61
C ASP A 197 24.13 4.84 -5.90
N LYS A 198 24.74 4.54 -7.05
CA LYS A 198 26.00 5.16 -7.48
C LYS A 198 25.91 6.68 -7.62
N ASN A 199 24.71 7.20 -7.82
CA ASN A 199 24.42 8.62 -8.00
C ASN A 199 24.04 9.33 -6.70
N ARG A 200 23.88 8.60 -5.60
CA ARG A 200 23.52 9.13 -4.27
C ARG A 200 24.50 8.57 -3.24
N PRO A 201 25.43 9.35 -2.75
CA PRO A 201 26.46 8.89 -1.81
C PRO A 201 25.93 8.58 -0.41
N VAL A 202 24.64 8.70 -0.19
CA VAL A 202 24.03 8.55 1.14
C VAL A 202 23.68 7.10 1.40
N GLU A 203 24.15 6.56 2.48
CA GLU A 203 23.97 5.18 2.91
C GLU A 203 22.68 5.02 3.72
N HIS A 204 21.53 5.43 3.22
CA HIS A 204 20.23 5.16 3.84
C HIS A 204 19.26 4.55 2.83
N PHE A 205 18.26 3.85 3.34
CA PHE A 205 17.21 3.26 2.53
C PHE A 205 16.16 4.34 2.21
N TYR A 206 16.03 4.73 0.96
CA TYR A 206 15.16 5.83 0.56
C TYR A 206 14.04 5.44 -0.42
N ASP A 207 14.08 4.27 -1.02
CA ASP A 207 13.02 3.79 -1.92
C ASP A 207 12.14 2.77 -1.19
N VAL A 208 11.35 3.26 -0.23
CA VAL A 208 10.50 2.46 0.65
C VAL A 208 9.07 2.48 0.16
N HIS A 209 8.51 1.31 -0.13
CA HIS A 209 7.15 1.20 -0.64
C HIS A 209 6.14 0.87 0.46
N ARG A 210 6.32 -0.25 1.12
CA ARG A 210 5.40 -0.77 2.13
C ARG A 210 6.14 -1.56 3.20
N CYS A 211 5.59 -1.57 4.41
CA CYS A 211 6.11 -2.41 5.49
C CYS A 211 4.99 -3.21 6.14
N LEU A 212 5.37 -4.37 6.67
CA LEU A 212 4.55 -5.21 7.53
C LEU A 212 5.29 -5.44 8.86
N ILE A 213 4.57 -5.35 9.96
CA ILE A 213 5.10 -5.53 11.31
C ILE A 213 4.53 -6.83 11.86
N ASP A 214 5.39 -7.79 12.22
CA ASP A 214 4.94 -9.08 12.73
C ASP A 214 4.11 -8.93 14.02
N PRO A 215 2.84 -9.34 14.03
CA PRO A 215 1.99 -9.20 15.20
C PRO A 215 2.41 -10.08 16.38
N ARG A 216 3.29 -11.06 16.17
CA ARG A 216 3.84 -11.94 17.22
C ARG A 216 5.11 -11.37 17.84
N ASP A 217 5.88 -10.61 17.06
CA ASP A 217 7.13 -9.98 17.48
C ASP A 217 7.46 -8.76 16.60
N PRO A 218 7.16 -7.53 17.03
CA PRO A 218 7.39 -6.30 16.27
C PRO A 218 8.86 -5.96 15.99
N GLN A 219 9.81 -6.76 16.51
CA GLN A 219 11.22 -6.66 16.09
C GLN A 219 11.40 -7.21 14.66
N ASN A 220 10.48 -8.06 14.20
CA ASN A 220 10.46 -8.56 12.83
C ASN A 220 9.65 -7.60 11.95
N ILE A 221 10.35 -6.86 11.10
CA ILE A 221 9.76 -5.90 10.15
C ILE A 221 10.17 -6.32 8.75
N PHE A 222 9.21 -6.34 7.86
CA PHE A 222 9.36 -6.68 6.44
C PHE A 222 9.07 -5.44 5.60
N VAL A 223 9.94 -5.14 4.64
CA VAL A 223 9.84 -3.92 3.84
C VAL A 223 10.03 -4.24 2.37
N THR A 224 9.11 -3.78 1.53
CA THR A 224 9.31 -3.72 0.09
C THR A 224 9.88 -2.37 -0.32
N GLY A 225 10.70 -2.36 -1.34
CA GLY A 225 11.28 -1.15 -1.91
C GLY A 225 11.80 -1.39 -3.31
N GLY A 226 12.25 -0.35 -3.98
CA GLY A 226 12.65 -0.39 -5.38
C GLY A 226 13.79 -1.36 -5.73
N ALA A 227 14.47 -1.89 -4.74
CA ALA A 227 15.56 -2.85 -4.91
C ALA A 227 15.26 -4.24 -4.33
N GLY A 228 14.05 -4.51 -3.89
CA GLY A 228 13.67 -5.83 -3.41
C GLY A 228 12.91 -5.85 -2.08
N LEU A 229 12.90 -7.02 -1.44
CA LEU A 229 12.29 -7.25 -0.14
C LEU A 229 13.40 -7.35 0.93
N TYR A 230 13.18 -6.65 2.04
CA TYR A 230 14.12 -6.59 3.16
C TYR A 230 13.43 -7.00 4.45
N VAL A 231 14.20 -7.62 5.34
CA VAL A 231 13.73 -8.01 6.67
C VAL A 231 14.72 -7.58 7.73
N THR A 232 14.19 -7.10 8.86
CA THR A 232 14.91 -6.97 10.11
C THR A 232 14.28 -7.88 11.15
N ARG A 233 15.11 -8.41 12.05
CA ARG A 233 14.69 -9.16 13.24
C ARG A 233 15.10 -8.45 14.54
N THR A 234 15.57 -7.21 14.38
CA THR A 234 16.17 -6.40 15.46
C THR A 234 15.55 -5.01 15.52
N GLY A 235 14.29 -4.86 15.07
CA GLY A 235 13.58 -3.58 15.08
C GLY A 235 14.22 -2.50 14.22
N GLY A 236 14.93 -2.88 13.17
CA GLY A 236 15.59 -1.96 12.25
C GLY A 236 17.06 -1.68 12.54
N SER A 237 17.69 -2.37 13.54
CA SER A 237 19.12 -2.19 13.82
C SER A 237 20.05 -2.90 12.84
N SER A 238 19.55 -3.98 12.23
CA SER A 238 20.22 -4.73 11.15
C SER A 238 19.20 -5.23 10.15
N TRP A 239 19.61 -5.37 8.90
CA TRP A 239 18.73 -5.77 7.80
C TRP A 239 19.35 -6.86 6.94
N GLU A 240 18.49 -7.71 6.39
CA GLU A 240 18.81 -8.72 5.38
C GLU A 240 17.97 -8.43 4.13
N ARG A 241 18.58 -8.57 2.95
CA ARG A 241 17.83 -8.59 1.70
C ARG A 241 17.41 -10.03 1.42
N TRP A 242 16.11 -10.23 1.21
CA TRP A 242 15.61 -11.52 0.81
C TRP A 242 15.71 -11.73 -0.69
N THR A 243 16.22 -12.90 -1.05
CA THR A 243 16.32 -13.37 -2.43
C THR A 243 15.79 -14.79 -2.50
N SER A 244 15.20 -15.16 -3.62
CA SER A 244 14.75 -16.53 -3.89
C SER A 244 15.14 -16.91 -5.32
N PRO A 245 15.36 -18.17 -5.63
CA PRO A 245 15.57 -18.64 -7.00
C PRO A 245 14.45 -18.24 -7.97
N ASP A 246 13.22 -18.16 -7.48
CA ASP A 246 12.04 -17.74 -8.25
C ASP A 246 11.88 -16.22 -8.33
N TRP A 247 12.72 -15.48 -7.61
CA TRP A 247 12.72 -14.03 -7.54
C TRP A 247 13.82 -13.49 -8.44
N ALA A 248 13.45 -12.93 -9.58
CA ALA A 248 14.44 -12.33 -10.49
C ALA A 248 15.25 -11.24 -9.81
N ALA A 249 16.51 -11.07 -10.21
CA ALA A 249 17.43 -10.10 -9.63
C ALA A 249 16.91 -8.65 -9.74
N ASP A 250 16.03 -8.37 -10.71
CA ASP A 250 15.50 -7.05 -11.06
C ASP A 250 14.02 -6.89 -10.68
N VAL A 251 13.53 -7.69 -9.73
CA VAL A 251 12.14 -7.58 -9.25
C VAL A 251 11.94 -6.24 -8.54
N TYR A 252 10.84 -5.57 -8.88
CA TYR A 252 10.36 -4.33 -8.28
C TYR A 252 9.08 -4.63 -7.47
N PRO A 253 9.19 -4.98 -6.17
CA PRO A 253 8.04 -5.29 -5.34
C PRO A 253 7.36 -4.02 -4.83
N ASP A 254 6.04 -3.95 -4.92
CA ASP A 254 5.24 -2.84 -4.40
C ASP A 254 4.18 -3.34 -3.40
N GLY A 255 3.17 -4.08 -3.85
CA GLY A 255 2.13 -4.62 -2.99
C GLY A 255 2.66 -5.73 -2.07
N PHE A 256 2.39 -5.64 -0.77
CA PHE A 256 2.81 -6.63 0.20
C PHE A 256 1.71 -6.85 1.24
N THR A 257 1.34 -8.11 1.47
CA THR A 257 0.31 -8.49 2.42
C THR A 257 0.59 -9.86 3.02
N TRP A 258 -0.06 -10.21 4.11
CA TRP A 258 0.03 -11.51 4.76
C TRP A 258 -1.27 -11.91 5.43
N ASN A 259 -1.35 -13.21 5.81
CA ASN A 259 -2.42 -13.68 6.66
C ASN A 259 -2.19 -13.17 8.10
N PRO A 260 -3.06 -12.33 8.68
CA PRO A 260 -2.84 -11.75 10.00
C PRO A 260 -2.89 -12.79 11.14
N LYS A 261 -3.54 -13.93 10.94
CA LYS A 261 -3.57 -15.04 11.90
C LYS A 261 -2.44 -16.04 11.70
N ASN A 262 -1.86 -16.10 10.50
CA ASN A 262 -0.71 -16.92 10.17
C ASN A 262 0.29 -16.12 9.31
N PRO A 263 1.10 -15.23 9.91
CA PRO A 263 2.07 -14.40 9.18
C PRO A 263 3.17 -15.14 8.42
N ASP A 264 3.22 -16.48 8.50
CA ASP A 264 4.10 -17.28 7.66
C ASP A 264 3.58 -17.36 6.21
N LEU A 265 2.27 -17.12 6.00
CA LEU A 265 1.66 -17.02 4.68
C LEU A 265 1.67 -15.56 4.22
N MET A 266 2.54 -15.25 3.26
CA MET A 266 2.79 -13.92 2.73
C MET A 266 2.56 -13.87 1.21
N PHE A 267 2.19 -12.68 0.71
CA PHE A 267 2.02 -12.41 -0.71
C PHE A 267 2.69 -11.08 -1.07
N VAL A 268 3.43 -11.10 -2.19
CA VAL A 268 4.07 -9.91 -2.76
C VAL A 268 3.64 -9.77 -4.22
N ALA A 269 3.17 -8.60 -4.56
CA ALA A 269 2.99 -8.19 -5.94
C ALA A 269 4.24 -7.46 -6.41
N ALA A 270 4.76 -7.82 -7.57
CA ALA A 270 5.99 -7.25 -8.11
C ALA A 270 5.94 -7.14 -9.63
N ALA A 271 6.63 -6.15 -10.15
CA ALA A 271 6.97 -6.07 -11.56
C ALA A 271 8.33 -6.74 -11.82
N GLU A 272 8.58 -7.11 -13.07
CA GLU A 272 9.84 -7.77 -13.43
C GLU A 272 11.03 -6.80 -13.44
N HIS A 273 10.77 -5.53 -13.78
CA HIS A 273 11.79 -4.49 -13.89
C HIS A 273 11.36 -3.21 -13.18
N ASN A 274 12.35 -2.36 -12.90
CA ASN A 274 12.12 -1.03 -12.34
C ASN A 274 11.32 -0.15 -13.32
N PRO A 275 10.35 0.64 -12.83
CA PRO A 275 9.51 1.52 -13.64
C PRO A 275 10.26 2.43 -14.61
N ALA A 276 11.46 2.88 -14.24
CA ALA A 276 12.30 3.70 -15.12
C ALA A 276 12.71 3.01 -16.45
N THR A 277 12.65 1.67 -16.48
CA THR A 277 12.96 0.89 -17.68
C THR A 277 11.76 0.68 -18.59
N TRP A 278 10.54 0.75 -18.08
CA TRP A 278 9.32 0.49 -18.86
C TRP A 278 9.17 1.46 -20.04
N ARG A 279 9.48 2.73 -19.84
CA ARG A 279 9.42 3.75 -20.92
C ARG A 279 10.35 3.46 -22.08
N LYS A 280 11.48 2.80 -21.82
CA LYS A 280 12.50 2.55 -22.86
C LYS A 280 12.04 1.50 -23.87
N ALA A 281 11.02 0.74 -23.55
CA ALA A 281 10.50 -0.31 -24.43
C ALA A 281 9.47 0.21 -25.46
N GLY A 282 9.10 1.51 -25.43
CA GLY A 282 8.15 2.13 -26.35
C GLY A 282 6.79 1.42 -26.33
N PRO A 283 6.20 1.12 -27.52
CA PRO A 283 4.90 0.44 -27.61
C PRO A 283 4.88 -0.97 -27.00
N GLN A 284 6.04 -1.55 -26.74
CA GLN A 284 6.19 -2.87 -26.11
C GLN A 284 6.48 -2.77 -24.59
N ALA A 285 6.32 -1.60 -24.02
CA ALA A 285 6.49 -1.40 -22.59
C ALA A 285 5.60 -2.35 -21.77
N ARG A 286 6.23 -3.11 -20.88
CA ARG A 286 5.56 -4.11 -20.04
C ARG A 286 6.20 -4.11 -18.68
N ALA A 287 5.37 -4.15 -17.63
CA ALA A 287 5.82 -4.32 -16.26
C ALA A 287 6.00 -5.80 -15.90
N GLU A 288 5.33 -6.70 -16.62
CA GLU A 288 5.26 -8.14 -16.33
C GLU A 288 4.87 -8.39 -14.87
N GLY A 289 3.74 -7.77 -14.47
CA GLY A 289 3.21 -7.88 -13.11
C GLY A 289 2.98 -9.34 -12.70
N LYS A 290 3.44 -9.69 -11.51
CA LYS A 290 3.40 -11.03 -10.94
C LYS A 290 3.02 -10.99 -9.47
N ILE A 291 2.47 -12.08 -8.96
CA ILE A 291 2.25 -12.28 -7.54
C ILE A 291 3.09 -13.48 -7.10
N TYR A 292 3.78 -13.32 -5.98
CA TYR A 292 4.54 -14.36 -5.31
C TYR A 292 3.93 -14.68 -3.97
N ARG A 293 4.01 -15.95 -3.55
CA ARG A 293 3.58 -16.43 -2.25
C ARG A 293 4.73 -17.07 -1.51
N SER A 294 4.82 -16.82 -0.21
CA SER A 294 5.60 -17.60 0.74
C SER A 294 4.68 -18.27 1.74
N ARG A 295 5.02 -19.49 2.18
CA ARG A 295 4.34 -20.22 3.26
C ARG A 295 5.27 -20.46 4.47
N ASP A 296 6.45 -19.89 4.45
CA ASP A 296 7.51 -20.05 5.45
C ASP A 296 8.12 -18.71 5.88
N ARG A 297 7.27 -17.69 5.96
CA ARG A 297 7.68 -16.34 6.39
C ARG A 297 8.76 -15.71 5.51
N GLY A 298 8.65 -15.92 4.19
CA GLY A 298 9.50 -15.31 3.19
C GLY A 298 10.85 -15.98 2.96
N GLN A 299 11.11 -17.16 3.54
CA GLN A 299 12.34 -17.91 3.27
C GLN A 299 12.33 -18.47 1.85
N ASN A 300 11.18 -18.96 1.38
CA ASN A 300 10.99 -19.40 0.01
C ASN A 300 9.79 -18.71 -0.62
N TRP A 301 9.91 -18.39 -1.91
CA TRP A 301 8.87 -17.72 -2.67
C TRP A 301 8.52 -18.52 -3.91
N GLN A 302 7.21 -18.68 -4.14
CA GLN A 302 6.65 -19.32 -5.32
C GLN A 302 5.96 -18.27 -6.17
N LYS A 303 6.31 -18.17 -7.45
CA LYS A 303 5.53 -17.41 -8.43
C LYS A 303 4.18 -18.08 -8.64
N LEU A 304 3.11 -17.31 -8.53
CA LEU A 304 1.75 -17.82 -8.69
C LEU A 304 1.31 -17.82 -10.17
N GLY A 305 0.47 -18.80 -10.50
CA GLY A 305 -0.21 -18.96 -11.78
C GLY A 305 -1.69 -19.18 -11.53
N GLY A 306 -2.20 -20.40 -11.80
CA GLY A 306 -3.55 -20.84 -11.42
C GLY A 306 -4.70 -19.99 -12.00
N GLY A 307 -4.52 -19.35 -13.17
CA GLY A 307 -5.51 -18.44 -13.75
C GLY A 307 -5.02 -17.00 -13.91
N LEU A 308 -3.90 -16.63 -13.27
CA LEU A 308 -3.20 -15.39 -13.63
C LEU A 308 -2.63 -15.51 -15.04
N PRO A 309 -2.64 -14.43 -15.84
CA PRO A 309 -1.99 -14.41 -17.14
C PRO A 309 -0.50 -14.75 -17.01
N PRO A 310 0.07 -15.59 -17.90
CA PRO A 310 1.49 -15.94 -17.87
C PRO A 310 2.40 -14.71 -18.12
N SER A 311 1.87 -13.69 -18.79
CA SER A 311 2.50 -12.41 -19.08
C SER A 311 1.44 -11.32 -18.96
N LEU A 312 1.69 -10.35 -18.08
CA LEU A 312 0.80 -9.23 -17.81
C LEU A 312 1.51 -7.92 -18.16
N LYS A 313 0.93 -7.14 -19.07
CA LYS A 313 1.51 -5.85 -19.46
C LYS A 313 1.67 -4.92 -18.26
N HIS A 314 0.69 -4.92 -17.38
CA HIS A 314 0.55 -4.01 -16.25
C HIS A 314 1.19 -4.56 -14.98
N GLU A 315 1.51 -3.70 -14.02
CA GLU A 315 1.86 -4.10 -12.66
C GLU A 315 0.60 -4.23 -11.81
N PHE A 316 0.72 -4.93 -10.68
CA PHE A 316 -0.28 -4.88 -9.63
C PHE A 316 -0.05 -3.63 -8.78
N GLY A 317 -0.83 -2.58 -9.01
CA GLY A 317 -0.75 -1.32 -8.27
C GLY A 317 -1.37 -1.38 -6.87
N ALA A 318 -2.17 -2.43 -6.59
CA ALA A 318 -2.73 -2.70 -5.27
C ALA A 318 -2.85 -4.21 -5.02
N LEU A 319 -2.60 -4.60 -3.77
CA LEU A 319 -2.78 -5.97 -3.28
C LEU A 319 -3.40 -5.92 -1.89
N CYS A 320 -4.51 -6.63 -1.67
CA CYS A 320 -5.08 -6.79 -0.34
C CYS A 320 -5.46 -8.24 -0.05
N LEU A 321 -5.56 -8.57 1.24
CA LEU A 321 -5.89 -9.88 1.73
C LEU A 321 -6.97 -9.79 2.81
N GLU A 322 -7.97 -10.68 2.74
CA GLU A 322 -8.93 -10.93 3.79
C GLU A 322 -8.75 -12.34 4.32
N GLU A 323 -8.50 -12.47 5.62
CA GLU A 323 -8.57 -13.75 6.33
C GLU A 323 -9.97 -13.92 6.92
N ALA A 324 -10.60 -15.06 6.65
CA ALA A 324 -11.85 -15.47 7.27
C ALA A 324 -11.92 -17.00 7.36
N ASN A 325 -12.29 -17.51 8.54
CA ASN A 325 -12.45 -18.95 8.78
C ASN A 325 -11.22 -19.81 8.44
N GLY A 326 -10.01 -19.27 8.64
CA GLY A 326 -8.76 -19.99 8.44
C GLY A 326 -8.27 -20.04 6.98
N ALA A 327 -8.95 -19.38 6.04
CA ALA A 327 -8.53 -19.27 4.65
C ALA A 327 -8.43 -17.80 4.22
N CYS A 328 -7.59 -17.52 3.22
CA CYS A 328 -7.42 -16.16 2.69
C CYS A 328 -8.11 -15.98 1.35
N ALA A 329 -8.73 -14.82 1.19
CA ALA A 329 -8.99 -14.25 -0.12
C ALA A 329 -7.96 -13.17 -0.42
N ILE A 330 -7.40 -13.18 -1.62
CA ILE A 330 -6.43 -12.22 -2.09
C ILE A 330 -6.99 -11.51 -3.31
N PHE A 331 -6.87 -10.17 -3.33
CA PHE A 331 -7.30 -9.35 -4.46
C PHE A 331 -6.12 -8.55 -4.97
N GLY A 332 -5.87 -8.64 -6.26
CA GLY A 332 -4.84 -7.87 -6.96
C GLY A 332 -5.46 -6.96 -8.00
N GLY A 333 -5.23 -5.65 -7.89
CA GLY A 333 -5.66 -4.64 -8.83
C GLY A 333 -4.49 -4.10 -9.64
N THR A 334 -4.66 -3.97 -10.96
CA THR A 334 -3.57 -3.60 -11.85
C THR A 334 -3.63 -2.15 -12.33
N THR A 335 -2.51 -1.66 -12.80
CA THR A 335 -2.42 -0.35 -13.48
C THR A 335 -3.11 -0.34 -14.85
N GLY A 336 -3.65 -1.48 -15.30
CA GLY A 336 -4.51 -1.60 -16.48
C GLY A 336 -6.00 -1.58 -16.18
N GLY A 337 -6.38 -1.67 -14.89
CA GLY A 337 -7.79 -1.69 -14.47
C GLY A 337 -8.36 -3.10 -14.29
N GLU A 338 -7.53 -4.15 -14.41
CA GLU A 338 -7.96 -5.51 -14.10
C GLU A 338 -7.98 -5.73 -12.57
N ILE A 339 -8.94 -6.51 -12.08
CA ILE A 339 -8.96 -7.06 -10.73
C ILE A 339 -9.01 -8.57 -10.78
N PHE A 340 -8.03 -9.22 -10.18
CA PHE A 340 -7.96 -10.66 -9.98
C PHE A 340 -8.25 -11.00 -8.52
N CYS A 341 -8.93 -12.13 -8.30
CA CYS A 341 -9.26 -12.66 -6.98
C CYS A 341 -8.87 -14.13 -6.88
N SER A 342 -8.26 -14.49 -5.77
CA SER A 342 -8.11 -15.87 -5.30
C SER A 342 -8.82 -16.04 -3.97
N GLU A 343 -9.49 -17.18 -3.75
CA GLU A 343 -10.21 -17.48 -2.50
C GLU A 343 -9.66 -18.72 -1.79
N ASP A 344 -8.53 -19.22 -2.26
CA ASP A 344 -7.88 -20.48 -1.86
C ASP A 344 -6.37 -20.29 -1.62
N ASP A 345 -6.00 -19.24 -0.90
CA ASP A 345 -4.61 -18.92 -0.57
C ASP A 345 -3.69 -18.73 -1.80
N GLY A 346 -4.27 -18.27 -2.92
CA GLY A 346 -3.53 -18.01 -4.15
C GLY A 346 -3.33 -19.20 -5.07
N GLU A 347 -4.00 -20.35 -4.86
CA GLU A 347 -3.87 -21.52 -5.73
C GLU A 347 -4.57 -21.28 -7.07
N THR A 348 -5.81 -20.76 -7.03
CA THR A 348 -6.55 -20.43 -8.25
C THR A 348 -6.98 -18.95 -8.26
N TRP A 349 -7.00 -18.36 -9.45
CA TRP A 349 -7.34 -16.96 -9.66
C TRP A 349 -8.43 -16.79 -10.68
N THR A 350 -9.34 -15.88 -10.41
CA THR A 350 -10.41 -15.47 -11.32
C THR A 350 -10.33 -13.98 -11.59
N LEU A 351 -10.62 -13.59 -12.83
CA LEU A 351 -10.76 -12.19 -13.21
C LEU A 351 -12.14 -11.69 -12.78
N ILE A 352 -12.19 -10.68 -11.93
CA ILE A 352 -13.44 -10.00 -11.54
C ILE A 352 -13.88 -9.04 -12.64
N THR A 353 -12.95 -8.22 -13.13
CA THR A 353 -13.19 -7.21 -14.19
C THR A 353 -11.88 -6.84 -14.88
N ALA A 354 -11.98 -6.31 -16.09
CA ALA A 354 -10.86 -5.76 -16.86
C ALA A 354 -11.11 -4.32 -17.34
N ASP A 355 -12.22 -3.71 -16.92
CA ASP A 355 -12.74 -2.48 -17.54
C ASP A 355 -12.73 -1.27 -16.61
N LEU A 356 -11.89 -1.29 -15.56
CA LEU A 356 -11.75 -0.15 -14.68
C LEU A 356 -10.73 0.88 -15.19
N ALA A 357 -10.84 2.09 -14.67
CA ALA A 357 -9.71 3.01 -14.67
C ALA A 357 -8.53 2.40 -13.88
N PRO A 358 -7.28 2.76 -14.18
CA PRO A 358 -6.11 2.24 -13.52
C PRO A 358 -6.20 2.24 -11.99
N ILE A 359 -5.74 1.15 -11.36
CA ILE A 359 -5.53 1.04 -9.92
C ILE A 359 -4.04 1.28 -9.70
N SER A 360 -3.67 2.52 -9.36
CA SER A 360 -2.28 2.95 -9.41
C SER A 360 -1.98 4.09 -8.45
N LYS A 361 -0.72 4.21 -8.06
CA LYS A 361 -0.18 5.49 -7.59
C LYS A 361 -0.01 6.45 -8.76
N LYS A 362 0.02 7.74 -8.46
CA LYS A 362 0.15 8.81 -9.45
C LYS A 362 1.31 8.58 -10.42
N GLY A 363 0.99 8.33 -11.68
CA GLY A 363 1.93 8.35 -12.80
C GLY A 363 2.49 7.01 -13.27
N HIS A 364 2.38 5.93 -12.52
CA HIS A 364 2.91 4.62 -12.95
C HIS A 364 2.23 4.08 -14.20
N GLU A 365 0.93 4.26 -14.33
CA GLU A 365 0.16 3.86 -15.52
C GLU A 365 0.65 4.54 -16.80
N ARG A 366 1.13 5.79 -16.68
CA ARG A 366 1.66 6.56 -17.83
C ARG A 366 2.96 5.99 -18.37
N LEU A 367 3.69 5.21 -17.55
CA LEU A 367 4.92 4.54 -17.97
C LEU A 367 4.63 3.38 -18.92
N LEU A 368 3.43 2.85 -18.85
CA LEU A 368 2.95 1.71 -19.64
C LEU A 368 1.94 2.10 -20.72
N ALA A 369 1.53 3.37 -20.74
CA ALA A 369 0.70 3.89 -21.82
C ALA A 369 1.49 3.84 -23.14
N ALA A 370 0.84 3.42 -24.21
CA ALA A 370 1.39 3.55 -25.54
C ALA A 370 1.67 5.03 -25.82
N SER A 371 2.88 5.37 -26.18
CA SER A 371 3.27 6.67 -26.70
C SER A 371 2.70 6.86 -28.11
#